data_52a703fc76f73e2e1e0d6bae32f83b63
#
_entry.id   52a703fc76f73e2e1e0d6bae32f83b63
#
_cell.length_a   1.000
_cell.length_b   1.000
_cell.length_c   1.000
_cell.angle_alpha   90.00
_cell.angle_beta   90.00
_cell.angle_gamma   90.00
#
_symmetry.space_group_name_H-M   'P 1'
#
loop_
_entity.id
_entity.type
_entity.pdbx_description
1 polymer ?
#
loop_
_entity_poly.entity_id
_entity_poly.type
_entity_poly.pdbx_seq_one_letter_code
_entity_poly.pdbx_strand_id
1 'polypeptide(L)'
;HLNVIAEKAKKAFKGMHIVPNFSTCKLLCEYRGKQVKIEVNQTKRGIIGGDVQTIPLSEKAQEEFSLFCEANVVPLTQLYGGKIAAALSRQHPRDLFDVKYMDIPLGDSREGLVFCLLGSERPIYESFAPRLIDQREAMENQFSGMTDIPFSYEEFEATRAKLISEVKSLMTEADKKFLISFESGQPEWDGYEFEYFKEYPSVQWKLLNLKKLAKQNPKKLQMEAEKLRNLFNFNLNN
;
A
#
# COMPACT_ATOMS: atom_id res chain seq x y z
N HIS A 1 -11.05 -20.71 7.04
CA HIS A 1 -11.17 -20.29 5.61
C HIS A 1 -10.09 -20.95 4.73
N LEU A 2 -8.79 -20.96 5.10
CA LEU A 2 -7.74 -21.56 4.27
C LEU A 2 -7.98 -23.06 3.99
N ASN A 3 -8.44 -23.84 4.97
CA ASN A 3 -8.78 -25.24 4.76
C ASN A 3 -9.89 -25.41 3.71
N VAL A 4 -10.90 -24.55 3.73
CA VAL A 4 -11.99 -24.58 2.74
C VAL A 4 -11.46 -24.27 1.34
N ILE A 5 -10.56 -23.30 1.22
CA ILE A 5 -9.90 -22.97 -0.06
C ILE A 5 -9.06 -24.17 -0.54
N ALA A 6 -8.27 -24.76 0.34
CA ALA A 6 -7.43 -25.92 0.03
C ALA A 6 -8.28 -27.11 -0.48
N GLU A 7 -9.36 -27.44 0.21
CA GLU A 7 -10.25 -28.53 -0.17
C GLU A 7 -10.97 -28.26 -1.50
N LYS A 8 -11.44 -27.02 -1.74
CA LYS A 8 -12.02 -26.63 -3.02
C LYS A 8 -11.00 -26.73 -4.16
N ALA A 9 -9.76 -26.27 -3.93
CA ALA A 9 -8.69 -26.34 -4.93
C ALA A 9 -8.34 -27.79 -5.27
N LYS A 10 -8.16 -28.68 -4.29
CA LYS A 10 -7.92 -30.13 -4.50
C LYS A 10 -9.06 -30.77 -5.27
N LYS A 11 -10.31 -30.39 -4.97
CA LYS A 11 -11.50 -30.93 -5.66
C LYS A 11 -11.58 -30.48 -7.12
N ALA A 12 -11.22 -29.22 -7.39
CA ALA A 12 -11.22 -28.65 -8.74
C ALA A 12 -10.07 -29.17 -9.60
N PHE A 13 -8.89 -29.40 -9.01
CA PHE A 13 -7.67 -29.79 -9.69
C PHE A 13 -7.15 -31.13 -9.13
N LYS A 14 -7.61 -32.25 -9.68
CA LYS A 14 -7.15 -33.58 -9.26
C LYS A 14 -5.63 -33.70 -9.39
N GLY A 15 -4.96 -34.10 -8.33
CA GLY A 15 -3.50 -34.21 -8.27
C GLY A 15 -2.76 -32.93 -7.87
N MET A 16 -3.47 -31.87 -7.48
CA MET A 16 -2.84 -30.69 -6.91
C MET A 16 -2.22 -31.02 -5.54
N HIS A 17 -0.94 -30.69 -5.40
CA HIS A 17 -0.25 -30.76 -4.11
C HIS A 17 -0.40 -29.41 -3.39
N ILE A 18 -0.81 -29.44 -2.12
CA ILE A 18 -1.02 -28.21 -1.33
C ILE A 18 -0.28 -28.35 0.01
N VAL A 19 0.63 -27.40 0.26
CA VAL A 19 1.35 -27.27 1.54
C VAL A 19 0.76 -26.08 2.27
N PRO A 20 -0.02 -26.29 3.34
CA PRO A 20 -0.55 -25.22 4.16
C PRO A 20 0.49 -24.73 5.17
N ASN A 21 0.58 -23.41 5.32
CA ASN A 21 1.27 -22.76 6.42
C ASN A 21 0.27 -21.88 7.17
N PHE A 22 -0.32 -22.42 8.22
CA PHE A 22 -1.37 -21.74 8.98
C PHE A 22 -0.84 -20.58 9.83
N SER A 23 0.43 -20.64 10.29
CA SER A 23 1.03 -19.57 11.09
C SER A 23 1.21 -18.27 10.28
N THR A 24 1.45 -18.39 8.99
CA THR A 24 1.59 -17.26 8.06
C THR A 24 0.38 -17.06 7.17
N CYS A 25 -0.70 -17.83 7.36
CA CYS A 25 -1.92 -17.79 6.56
C CYS A 25 -1.68 -17.94 5.04
N LYS A 26 -0.84 -18.94 4.65
CA LYS A 26 -0.46 -19.18 3.27
C LYS A 26 -0.75 -20.62 2.86
N LEU A 27 -1.10 -20.79 1.58
CA LEU A 27 -1.13 -22.09 0.90
C LEU A 27 -0.14 -22.02 -0.26
N LEU A 28 0.76 -22.98 -0.36
CA LEU A 28 1.56 -23.20 -1.56
C LEU A 28 0.89 -24.34 -2.34
N CYS A 29 0.39 -24.02 -3.52
CA CYS A 29 -0.30 -24.94 -4.39
C CYS A 29 0.60 -25.29 -5.58
N GLU A 30 0.81 -26.57 -5.84
CA GLU A 30 1.58 -27.03 -6.99
C GLU A 30 0.69 -27.93 -7.87
N TYR A 31 0.65 -27.63 -9.17
CA TYR A 31 -0.09 -28.40 -10.15
C TYR A 31 0.64 -28.39 -11.49
N ARG A 32 0.91 -29.58 -12.04
CA ARG A 32 1.62 -29.77 -13.32
C ARG A 32 2.92 -28.96 -13.43
N GLY A 33 3.73 -28.96 -12.37
CA GLY A 33 5.02 -28.25 -12.32
C GLY A 33 4.91 -26.72 -12.21
N LYS A 34 3.70 -26.19 -12.01
CA LYS A 34 3.47 -24.76 -11.76
C LYS A 34 3.11 -24.55 -10.31
N GLN A 35 3.64 -23.48 -9.71
CA GLN A 35 3.34 -23.11 -8.32
C GLN A 35 2.51 -21.83 -8.25
N VAL A 36 1.49 -21.86 -7.39
CA VAL A 36 0.67 -20.71 -7.03
C VAL A 36 0.64 -20.58 -5.52
N LYS A 37 0.92 -19.39 -5.03
CA LYS A 37 0.83 -19.04 -3.62
C LYS A 37 -0.47 -18.29 -3.35
N ILE A 38 -1.30 -18.82 -2.44
CA ILE A 38 -2.50 -18.16 -1.96
C ILE A 38 -2.21 -17.62 -0.56
N GLU A 39 -2.27 -16.32 -0.39
CA GLU A 39 -2.05 -15.64 0.89
C GLU A 39 -3.32 -14.94 1.34
N VAL A 40 -3.66 -15.08 2.62
CA VAL A 40 -4.76 -14.35 3.24
C VAL A 40 -4.19 -13.23 4.09
N ASN A 41 -4.54 -11.99 3.73
CA ASN A 41 -4.20 -10.84 4.58
C ASN A 41 -5.10 -10.86 5.83
N GLN A 42 -4.48 -10.92 7.00
CA GLN A 42 -5.20 -10.94 8.29
C GLN A 42 -5.62 -9.54 8.75
N THR A 43 -5.05 -8.49 8.17
CA THR A 43 -5.35 -7.12 8.56
C THR A 43 -6.55 -6.61 7.78
N LYS A 44 -7.71 -6.51 8.44
CA LYS A 44 -8.88 -5.86 7.86
C LYS A 44 -8.66 -4.35 7.83
N ARG A 45 -8.27 -3.81 6.69
CA ARG A 45 -7.98 -2.37 6.55
C ARG A 45 -9.23 -1.52 6.49
N GLY A 46 -10.30 -2.01 5.86
CA GLY A 46 -11.51 -1.28 5.54
C GLY A 46 -11.56 -0.86 4.06
N ILE A 47 -12.69 -0.28 3.66
CA ILE A 47 -12.94 0.23 2.30
C ILE A 47 -13.36 1.67 2.45
N ILE A 48 -12.74 2.55 1.68
CA ILE A 48 -12.98 4.00 1.67
C ILE A 48 -13.29 4.48 0.24
N GLY A 49 -13.85 5.66 0.10
CA GLY A 49 -14.08 6.30 -1.20
C GLY A 49 -15.25 5.71 -1.99
N GLY A 50 -16.12 4.89 -1.37
CA GLY A 50 -17.30 4.31 -1.99
C GLY A 50 -17.40 2.79 -1.85
N ASP A 51 -18.25 2.19 -2.68
CA ASP A 51 -18.50 0.75 -2.67
C ASP A 51 -17.49 -0.05 -3.51
N VAL A 52 -17.33 -1.31 -3.13
CA VAL A 52 -16.58 -2.29 -3.93
C VAL A 52 -17.32 -2.52 -5.26
N GLN A 53 -16.58 -2.46 -6.34
CA GLN A 53 -17.09 -2.73 -7.67
C GLN A 53 -16.65 -4.13 -8.14
N THR A 54 -17.53 -4.86 -8.77
CA THR A 54 -17.18 -6.10 -9.48
C THR A 54 -16.87 -5.75 -10.92
N ILE A 55 -15.60 -5.93 -11.31
CA ILE A 55 -15.12 -5.61 -12.65
C ILE A 55 -14.52 -6.84 -13.32
N PRO A 56 -14.72 -7.03 -14.64
CA PRO A 56 -14.06 -8.09 -15.38
C PRO A 56 -12.55 -7.86 -15.41
N LEU A 57 -11.79 -8.95 -15.52
CA LEU A 57 -10.36 -8.88 -15.86
C LEU A 57 -10.16 -8.11 -17.17
N SER A 58 -8.96 -7.56 -17.37
CA SER A 58 -8.63 -6.90 -18.63
C SER A 58 -8.86 -7.82 -19.83
N GLU A 59 -9.26 -7.26 -20.97
CA GLU A 59 -9.49 -8.03 -22.20
C GLU A 59 -8.28 -8.89 -22.56
N LYS A 60 -7.06 -8.32 -22.48
CA LYS A 60 -5.81 -9.05 -22.73
C LYS A 60 -5.68 -10.28 -21.84
N ALA A 61 -6.04 -10.19 -20.56
CA ALA A 61 -5.98 -11.34 -19.65
C ALA A 61 -7.06 -12.38 -19.98
N GLN A 62 -8.27 -11.95 -20.34
CA GLN A 62 -9.34 -12.85 -20.74
C GLN A 62 -8.98 -13.63 -22.02
N GLU A 63 -8.40 -12.97 -23.00
CA GLU A 63 -7.92 -13.58 -24.26
C GLU A 63 -6.78 -14.56 -24.01
N GLU A 64 -5.73 -14.13 -23.28
CA GLU A 64 -4.55 -14.96 -22.99
C GLU A 64 -4.91 -16.25 -22.26
N PHE A 65 -5.80 -16.18 -21.30
CA PHE A 65 -6.21 -17.36 -20.52
C PHE A 65 -7.48 -18.04 -21.02
N SER A 66 -8.08 -17.55 -22.11
CA SER A 66 -9.35 -18.06 -22.66
C SER A 66 -10.42 -18.24 -21.59
N LEU A 67 -10.56 -17.27 -20.68
CA LEU A 67 -11.53 -17.33 -19.60
C LEU A 67 -12.14 -15.96 -19.30
N PHE A 68 -13.41 -15.95 -18.90
CA PHE A 68 -14.07 -14.80 -18.31
C PHE A 68 -14.04 -14.91 -16.79
N CYS A 69 -13.55 -13.87 -16.12
CA CYS A 69 -13.52 -13.79 -14.67
C CYS A 69 -13.70 -12.33 -14.22
N GLU A 70 -14.40 -12.14 -13.14
CA GLU A 70 -14.59 -10.85 -12.49
C GLU A 70 -13.92 -10.84 -11.13
N ALA A 71 -13.48 -9.67 -10.70
CA ALA A 71 -12.88 -9.46 -9.39
C ALA A 71 -13.54 -8.28 -8.66
N ASN A 72 -13.64 -8.41 -7.35
CA ASN A 72 -14.03 -7.30 -6.50
C ASN A 72 -12.87 -6.33 -6.34
N VAL A 73 -13.07 -5.10 -6.76
CA VAL A 73 -12.06 -4.03 -6.73
C VAL A 73 -12.53 -2.92 -5.80
N VAL A 74 -11.65 -2.47 -4.92
CA VAL A 74 -11.88 -1.30 -4.07
C VAL A 74 -11.94 -0.03 -4.93
N PRO A 75 -12.56 1.06 -4.44
CA PRO A 75 -12.57 2.33 -5.14
C PRO A 75 -11.18 2.78 -5.61
N LEU A 76 -11.12 3.44 -6.76
CA LEU A 76 -9.85 3.80 -7.41
C LEU A 76 -8.97 4.67 -6.51
N THR A 77 -9.56 5.59 -5.74
CA THR A 77 -8.79 6.39 -4.77
C THR A 77 -8.01 5.49 -3.80
N GLN A 78 -8.67 4.48 -3.24
CA GLN A 78 -8.03 3.54 -2.32
C GLN A 78 -7.01 2.63 -3.03
N LEU A 79 -7.36 2.14 -4.22
CA LEU A 79 -6.47 1.28 -5.01
C LEU A 79 -5.15 1.98 -5.31
N TYR A 80 -5.22 3.19 -5.88
CA TYR A 80 -4.02 3.93 -6.26
C TYR A 80 -3.32 4.57 -5.07
N GLY A 81 -4.05 5.02 -4.06
CA GLY A 81 -3.45 5.42 -2.78
C GLY A 81 -2.61 4.30 -2.16
N GLY A 82 -3.13 3.04 -2.22
CA GLY A 82 -2.40 1.85 -1.79
C GLY A 82 -1.17 1.55 -2.63
N LYS A 83 -1.24 1.69 -3.96
CA LYS A 83 -0.09 1.51 -4.87
C LYS A 83 0.99 2.55 -4.62
N ILE A 84 0.61 3.82 -4.45
CA ILE A 84 1.53 4.92 -4.12
C ILE A 84 2.23 4.65 -2.78
N ALA A 85 1.48 4.32 -1.73
CA ALA A 85 2.04 4.00 -0.42
C ALA A 85 3.01 2.81 -0.48
N ALA A 86 2.71 1.79 -1.29
CA ALA A 86 3.59 0.66 -1.53
C ALA A 86 4.88 1.08 -2.27
N ALA A 87 4.75 1.89 -3.33
CA ALA A 87 5.88 2.40 -4.11
C ALA A 87 6.85 3.23 -3.24
N LEU A 88 6.33 4.09 -2.37
CA LEU A 88 7.13 4.88 -1.44
C LEU A 88 7.83 4.00 -0.38
N SER A 89 7.13 2.96 0.10
CA SER A 89 7.63 2.09 1.18
C SER A 89 8.65 1.07 0.70
N ARG A 90 8.37 0.36 -0.41
CA ARG A 90 9.20 -0.74 -0.93
C ARG A 90 10.15 -0.31 -2.01
N GLN A 91 9.80 0.75 -2.75
CA GLN A 91 10.54 1.25 -3.91
C GLN A 91 10.87 0.15 -4.95
N HIS A 92 10.01 -0.86 -5.04
CA HIS A 92 10.20 -1.95 -5.97
C HIS A 92 9.88 -1.49 -7.41
N PRO A 93 10.62 -1.92 -8.45
CA PRO A 93 10.39 -1.51 -9.84
C PRO A 93 8.94 -1.68 -10.31
N ARG A 94 8.31 -2.80 -9.97
CA ARG A 94 6.90 -3.06 -10.27
C ARG A 94 5.96 -2.01 -9.66
N ASP A 95 6.22 -1.60 -8.41
CA ASP A 95 5.35 -0.62 -7.74
C ASP A 95 5.49 0.78 -8.38
N LEU A 96 6.71 1.15 -8.78
CA LEU A 96 6.97 2.40 -9.49
C LEU A 96 6.41 2.37 -10.93
N PHE A 97 6.48 1.22 -11.61
CA PHE A 97 5.85 1.02 -12.90
C PHE A 97 4.33 1.21 -12.81
N ASP A 98 3.67 0.58 -11.82
CA ASP A 98 2.23 0.75 -11.58
C ASP A 98 1.85 2.22 -11.37
N VAL A 99 2.66 2.98 -10.63
CA VAL A 99 2.42 4.41 -10.39
C VAL A 99 2.66 5.25 -11.65
N LYS A 100 3.69 4.94 -12.43
CA LYS A 100 3.99 5.65 -13.69
C LYS A 100 2.84 5.55 -14.69
N TYR A 101 2.16 4.40 -14.73
CA TYR A 101 1.10 4.08 -15.70
C TYR A 101 -0.30 4.01 -15.07
N MET A 102 -0.51 4.67 -13.92
CA MET A 102 -1.85 4.72 -13.33
C MET A 102 -2.81 5.56 -14.16
N ASP A 103 -4.07 5.11 -14.22
CA ASP A 103 -5.11 5.66 -15.09
C ASP A 103 -5.88 6.85 -14.49
N ILE A 104 -5.49 7.32 -13.30
CA ILE A 104 -6.13 8.47 -12.65
C ILE A 104 -5.10 9.56 -12.32
N PRO A 105 -5.52 10.83 -12.25
CA PRO A 105 -4.66 11.87 -11.72
C PRO A 105 -4.20 11.58 -10.29
N LEU A 106 -2.96 11.94 -9.96
CA LEU A 106 -2.42 11.73 -8.63
C LEU A 106 -3.31 12.36 -7.53
N GLY A 107 -3.92 13.51 -7.83
CA GLY A 107 -4.84 14.20 -6.92
C GLY A 107 -6.01 13.34 -6.45
N ASP A 108 -6.54 12.51 -7.31
CA ASP A 108 -7.70 11.66 -7.03
C ASP A 108 -7.36 10.49 -6.09
N SER A 109 -6.07 10.23 -5.86
CA SER A 109 -5.59 9.22 -4.93
C SER A 109 -5.29 9.75 -3.51
N ARG A 110 -5.45 11.06 -3.26
CA ARG A 110 -5.07 11.72 -2.00
C ARG A 110 -5.74 11.08 -0.78
N GLU A 111 -7.06 10.91 -0.82
CA GLU A 111 -7.83 10.26 0.25
C GLU A 111 -7.29 8.88 0.58
N GLY A 112 -7.12 8.04 -0.46
CA GLY A 112 -6.59 6.68 -0.32
C GLY A 112 -5.15 6.65 0.19
N LEU A 113 -4.31 7.59 -0.25
CA LEU A 113 -2.94 7.72 0.23
C LEU A 113 -2.92 8.08 1.72
N VAL A 114 -3.65 9.10 2.15
CA VAL A 114 -3.75 9.47 3.57
C VAL A 114 -4.20 8.28 4.40
N PHE A 115 -5.27 7.60 3.96
CA PHE A 115 -5.75 6.39 4.63
C PHE A 115 -4.66 5.31 4.79
N CYS A 116 -3.88 5.05 3.75
CA CYS A 116 -2.78 4.08 3.77
C CYS A 116 -1.65 4.51 4.70
N LEU A 117 -1.33 5.81 4.77
CA LEU A 117 -0.33 6.35 5.70
C LEU A 117 -0.76 6.14 7.16
N LEU A 118 -2.04 6.41 7.46
CA LEU A 118 -2.61 6.21 8.81
C LEU A 118 -2.70 4.74 9.22
N GLY A 119 -2.69 3.80 8.28
CA GLY A 119 -2.68 2.36 8.52
C GLY A 119 -1.30 1.70 8.33
N SER A 120 -0.25 2.46 8.08
CA SER A 120 1.10 1.94 7.83
C SER A 120 1.80 1.50 9.11
N GLU A 121 2.64 0.47 9.02
CA GLU A 121 3.52 0.03 10.10
C GLU A 121 4.73 0.97 10.30
N ARG A 122 5.08 1.75 9.25
CA ARG A 122 6.23 2.65 9.26
C ARG A 122 5.85 4.03 9.76
N PRO A 123 6.81 4.81 10.30
CA PRO A 123 6.62 6.24 10.55
C PRO A 123 6.20 6.98 9.28
N ILE A 124 5.27 7.93 9.40
CA ILE A 124 4.70 8.65 8.26
C ILE A 124 5.77 9.44 7.50
N TYR A 125 6.76 10.02 8.20
CA TYR A 125 7.82 10.80 7.55
C TYR A 125 8.61 9.99 6.50
N GLU A 126 8.74 8.67 6.67
CA GLU A 126 9.45 7.81 5.72
C GLU A 126 8.78 7.74 4.35
N SER A 127 7.48 8.02 4.26
CA SER A 127 6.78 8.09 2.98
C SER A 127 7.06 9.38 2.21
N PHE A 128 7.47 10.46 2.89
CA PHE A 128 7.79 11.74 2.27
C PHE A 128 9.29 11.98 2.10
N ALA A 129 10.12 11.25 2.84
CA ALA A 129 11.57 11.25 2.72
C ALA A 129 12.12 9.82 2.90
N PRO A 130 11.80 8.92 1.99
CA PRO A 130 12.25 7.54 2.09
C PRO A 130 13.77 7.45 1.90
N ARG A 131 14.40 6.53 2.63
CA ARG A 131 15.78 6.16 2.31
C ARG A 131 15.80 5.48 0.95
N LEU A 132 16.52 6.04 -0.01
CA LEU A 132 16.62 5.48 -1.35
C LEU A 132 17.32 4.12 -1.32
N ILE A 133 16.71 3.14 -2.00
CA ILE A 133 17.20 1.76 -2.10
C ILE A 133 17.69 1.53 -3.52
N ASP A 134 18.86 0.92 -3.68
CA ASP A 134 19.31 0.41 -4.97
C ASP A 134 18.44 -0.81 -5.33
N GLN A 135 17.81 -0.76 -6.49
CA GLN A 135 16.86 -1.77 -6.95
C GLN A 135 17.31 -2.41 -8.30
N ARG A 136 18.60 -2.28 -8.67
CA ARG A 136 19.08 -2.87 -9.92
C ARG A 136 18.88 -4.38 -9.96
N GLU A 137 19.20 -5.06 -8.86
CA GLU A 137 18.98 -6.50 -8.74
C GLU A 137 17.49 -6.87 -8.87
N ALA A 138 16.60 -6.10 -8.25
CA ALA A 138 15.17 -6.34 -8.38
C ALA A 138 14.65 -6.03 -9.79
N MET A 139 15.22 -5.02 -10.46
CA MET A 139 14.90 -4.71 -11.86
C MET A 139 15.25 -5.88 -12.78
N GLU A 140 16.43 -6.46 -12.62
CA GLU A 140 16.91 -7.55 -13.47
C GLU A 140 16.22 -8.89 -13.16
N ASN A 141 16.08 -9.24 -11.87
CA ASN A 141 15.70 -10.60 -11.47
C ASN A 141 14.21 -10.75 -11.13
N GLN A 142 13.48 -9.65 -10.88
CA GLN A 142 12.11 -9.71 -10.40
C GLN A 142 11.12 -8.91 -11.26
N PHE A 143 11.60 -7.96 -12.06
CA PHE A 143 10.75 -7.14 -12.92
C PHE A 143 10.91 -7.47 -14.39
N SER A 144 12.09 -7.87 -14.84
CA SER A 144 12.35 -8.25 -16.23
C SER A 144 11.34 -9.30 -16.71
N GLY A 145 10.75 -9.05 -17.87
CA GLY A 145 9.74 -9.93 -18.47
C GLY A 145 8.33 -9.80 -17.92
N MET A 146 8.08 -8.85 -16.99
CA MET A 146 6.72 -8.59 -16.47
C MET A 146 5.90 -7.66 -17.37
N THR A 147 6.53 -6.98 -18.32
CA THR A 147 5.88 -6.03 -19.23
C THR A 147 6.61 -5.98 -20.55
N ASP A 148 5.87 -5.68 -21.61
CA ASP A 148 6.39 -5.38 -22.95
C ASP A 148 6.76 -3.90 -23.11
N ILE A 149 6.36 -3.04 -22.16
CA ILE A 149 6.66 -1.61 -22.15
C ILE A 149 8.07 -1.41 -21.60
N PRO A 150 8.99 -0.79 -22.34
CA PRO A 150 10.32 -0.46 -21.81
C PRO A 150 10.24 0.35 -20.53
N PHE A 151 11.03 -0.04 -19.53
CA PHE A 151 11.14 0.70 -18.27
C PHE A 151 12.58 0.54 -17.77
N SER A 152 13.42 1.51 -18.11
CA SER A 152 14.83 1.50 -17.75
C SER A 152 15.07 1.86 -16.28
N TYR A 153 16.29 1.60 -15.78
CA TYR A 153 16.64 1.99 -14.40
C TYR A 153 16.64 3.51 -14.22
N GLU A 154 17.04 4.27 -15.26
CA GLU A 154 16.95 5.74 -15.24
C GLU A 154 15.48 6.22 -15.14
N GLU A 155 14.59 5.59 -15.89
CA GLU A 155 13.15 5.90 -15.81
C GLU A 155 12.57 5.54 -14.43
N PHE A 156 13.00 4.42 -13.85
CA PHE A 156 12.66 4.03 -12.49
C PHE A 156 13.10 5.11 -11.48
N GLU A 157 14.36 5.57 -11.54
CA GLU A 157 14.87 6.59 -10.63
C GLU A 157 14.16 7.94 -10.83
N ALA A 158 13.91 8.34 -12.08
CA ALA A 158 13.17 9.55 -12.40
C ALA A 158 11.72 9.49 -11.89
N THR A 159 11.05 8.34 -12.07
CA THR A 159 9.68 8.11 -11.58
C THR A 159 9.64 8.17 -10.05
N ARG A 160 10.61 7.56 -9.37
CA ARG A 160 10.71 7.60 -7.91
C ARG A 160 10.92 9.01 -7.39
N ALA A 161 11.85 9.76 -7.96
CA ALA A 161 12.13 11.13 -7.56
C ALA A 161 10.91 12.05 -7.78
N LYS A 162 10.26 11.91 -8.93
CA LYS A 162 9.02 12.61 -9.25
C LYS A 162 7.92 12.30 -8.24
N LEU A 163 7.66 11.02 -7.97
CA LEU A 163 6.63 10.58 -7.02
C LEU A 163 6.85 11.18 -5.63
N ILE A 164 8.08 11.11 -5.09
CA ILE A 164 8.40 11.66 -3.77
C ILE A 164 8.11 13.17 -3.71
N SER A 165 8.46 13.90 -4.76
CA SER A 165 8.19 15.34 -4.85
C SER A 165 6.69 15.64 -4.94
N GLU A 166 5.98 14.94 -5.81
CA GLU A 166 4.55 15.17 -6.07
C GLU A 166 3.67 14.80 -4.87
N VAL A 167 3.98 13.70 -4.18
CA VAL A 167 3.24 13.27 -2.98
C VAL A 167 3.34 14.31 -1.86
N LYS A 168 4.51 14.95 -1.71
CA LYS A 168 4.66 16.04 -0.74
C LYS A 168 3.80 17.26 -1.12
N SER A 169 3.74 17.59 -2.39
CA SER A 169 2.93 18.70 -2.92
C SER A 169 1.42 18.41 -2.90
N LEU A 170 1.05 17.13 -2.95
CA LEU A 170 -0.34 16.67 -2.90
C LEU A 170 -1.00 16.94 -1.54
N MET A 171 -0.23 16.94 -0.46
CA MET A 171 -0.75 17.15 0.89
C MET A 171 -1.15 18.61 1.09
N THR A 172 -2.42 18.82 1.45
CA THR A 172 -2.93 20.14 1.86
C THR A 172 -2.32 20.56 3.19
N GLU A 173 -2.44 21.83 3.57
CA GLU A 173 -1.99 22.29 4.88
C GLU A 173 -2.75 21.62 6.03
N ALA A 174 -4.04 21.30 5.82
CA ALA A 174 -4.83 20.54 6.76
C ALA A 174 -4.29 19.10 6.94
N ASP A 175 -3.92 18.44 5.82
CA ASP A 175 -3.31 17.09 5.89
C ASP A 175 -1.99 17.12 6.65
N LYS A 176 -1.11 18.06 6.31
CA LYS A 176 0.20 18.18 6.96
C LYS A 176 0.06 18.36 8.46
N LYS A 177 -0.81 19.27 8.88
CA LYS A 177 -1.11 19.51 10.30
C LYS A 177 -1.67 18.27 10.97
N PHE A 178 -2.65 17.63 10.34
CA PHE A 178 -3.27 16.41 10.84
C PHE A 178 -2.28 15.26 10.97
N LEU A 179 -1.48 14.99 9.92
CA LEU A 179 -0.48 13.90 9.93
C LEU A 179 0.58 14.09 11.03
N ILE A 180 0.97 15.33 11.33
CA ILE A 180 1.89 15.63 12.44
C ILE A 180 1.24 15.31 13.79
N SER A 181 -0.01 15.74 14.01
CA SER A 181 -0.74 15.44 15.25
C SER A 181 -0.98 13.93 15.42
N PHE A 182 -1.28 13.24 14.34
CA PHE A 182 -1.46 11.79 14.32
C PHE A 182 -0.16 11.05 14.69
N GLU A 183 0.97 11.41 14.05
CA GLU A 183 2.27 10.79 14.33
C GLU A 183 2.75 11.05 15.75
N SER A 184 2.33 12.15 16.36
CA SER A 184 2.58 12.43 17.80
C SER A 184 1.73 11.57 18.74
N GLY A 185 0.80 10.77 18.21
CA GLY A 185 -0.13 9.95 18.99
C GLY A 185 -1.34 10.70 19.56
N GLN A 186 -1.53 11.95 19.18
CA GLN A 186 -2.63 12.83 19.61
C GLN A 186 -3.32 13.44 18.39
N PRO A 187 -4.03 12.66 17.56
CA PRO A 187 -4.64 13.15 16.33
C PRO A 187 -5.73 14.17 16.59
N GLU A 188 -5.64 15.29 15.89
CA GLU A 188 -6.64 16.37 15.92
C GLU A 188 -7.70 16.09 14.84
N TRP A 189 -8.69 15.25 15.18
CA TRP A 189 -9.73 14.84 14.24
C TRP A 189 -10.78 15.91 13.95
N ASP A 190 -11.06 16.78 14.92
CA ASP A 190 -12.14 17.74 14.84
C ASP A 190 -11.97 18.71 13.67
N GLY A 191 -12.95 18.71 12.76
CA GLY A 191 -12.94 19.51 11.54
C GLY A 191 -11.96 19.03 10.45
N TYR A 192 -11.32 17.87 10.60
CA TYR A 192 -10.52 17.29 9.53
C TYR A 192 -11.40 16.58 8.50
N GLU A 193 -11.14 16.83 7.21
CA GLU A 193 -11.93 16.29 6.09
C GLU A 193 -12.13 14.77 6.16
N PHE A 194 -11.08 14.03 6.57
CA PHE A 194 -11.11 12.57 6.69
C PHE A 194 -11.28 12.09 8.15
N GLU A 195 -12.00 12.83 8.97
CA GLU A 195 -12.25 12.47 10.37
C GLU A 195 -12.83 11.06 10.52
N TYR A 196 -13.66 10.60 9.57
CA TYR A 196 -14.26 9.27 9.58
C TYR A 196 -13.25 8.11 9.52
N PHE A 197 -11.99 8.38 9.15
CA PHE A 197 -10.92 7.36 9.20
C PHE A 197 -10.65 6.85 10.61
N LYS A 198 -10.99 7.61 11.64
CA LYS A 198 -10.83 7.18 13.03
C LYS A 198 -11.54 5.87 13.38
N GLU A 199 -12.59 5.51 12.64
CA GLU A 199 -13.37 4.31 12.87
C GLU A 199 -12.75 3.04 12.24
N TYR A 200 -11.72 3.18 11.41
CA TYR A 200 -11.17 2.05 10.67
C TYR A 200 -10.14 1.25 11.48
N PRO A 201 -10.22 -0.10 11.42
CA PRO A 201 -9.33 -0.98 12.20
C PRO A 201 -7.84 -0.74 11.98
N SER A 202 -7.42 -0.43 10.75
CA SER A 202 -6.01 -0.16 10.42
C SER A 202 -5.50 1.11 11.12
N VAL A 203 -6.32 2.15 11.15
CA VAL A 203 -6.00 3.44 11.79
C VAL A 203 -5.95 3.27 13.31
N GLN A 204 -6.94 2.59 13.88
CA GLN A 204 -6.99 2.27 15.30
C GLN A 204 -5.78 1.44 15.74
N TRP A 205 -5.38 0.48 14.91
CA TRP A 205 -4.20 -0.36 15.18
C TRP A 205 -2.93 0.49 15.23
N LYS A 206 -2.71 1.39 14.27
CA LYS A 206 -1.55 2.30 14.30
C LYS A 206 -1.58 3.21 15.52
N LEU A 207 -2.72 3.81 15.85
CA LEU A 207 -2.85 4.64 17.06
C LEU A 207 -2.54 3.86 18.33
N LEU A 208 -2.97 2.60 18.41
CA LEU A 208 -2.61 1.73 19.54
C LEU A 208 -1.10 1.53 19.64
N ASN A 209 -0.41 1.34 18.50
CA ASN A 209 1.03 1.19 18.47
C ASN A 209 1.76 2.49 18.83
N LEU A 210 1.29 3.64 18.36
CA LEU A 210 1.82 4.95 18.77
C LEU A 210 1.65 5.18 20.27
N LYS A 211 0.49 4.85 20.85
CA LYS A 211 0.26 4.89 22.31
C LYS A 211 1.21 3.96 23.08
N LYS A 212 1.51 2.77 22.56
CA LYS A 212 2.52 1.88 23.15
C LYS A 212 3.91 2.49 23.06
N LEU A 213 4.28 3.05 21.90
CA LEU A 213 5.56 3.70 21.70
C LEU A 213 5.72 4.92 22.64
N ALA A 214 4.67 5.71 22.85
CA ALA A 214 4.67 6.83 23.80
C ALA A 214 5.01 6.39 25.23
N LYS A 215 4.55 5.21 25.64
CA LYS A 215 4.86 4.65 26.97
C LYS A 215 6.26 4.02 27.04
N GLN A 216 6.70 3.35 25.98
CA GLN A 216 7.96 2.60 25.98
C GLN A 216 9.16 3.47 25.61
N ASN A 217 9.00 4.37 24.64
CA ASN A 217 10.06 5.25 24.15
C ASN A 217 9.51 6.59 23.65
N PRO A 218 9.12 7.49 24.57
CA PRO A 218 8.54 8.81 24.22
C PRO A 218 9.49 9.67 23.38
N LYS A 219 10.81 9.56 23.62
CA LYS A 219 11.82 10.30 22.82
C LYS A 219 11.80 9.91 21.36
N LYS A 220 11.64 8.60 21.06
CA LYS A 220 11.54 8.13 19.69
C LYS A 220 10.28 8.66 19.02
N LEU A 221 9.12 8.59 19.68
CA LEU A 221 7.87 9.13 19.17
C LEU A 221 7.98 10.62 18.84
N GLN A 222 8.52 11.41 19.78
CA GLN A 222 8.74 12.83 19.56
C GLN A 222 9.67 13.11 18.39
N MET A 223 10.76 12.35 18.26
CA MET A 223 11.71 12.49 17.15
C MET A 223 11.05 12.17 15.79
N GLU A 224 10.18 11.17 15.71
CA GLU A 224 9.48 10.82 14.47
C GLU A 224 8.48 11.91 14.06
N ALA A 225 7.70 12.43 14.99
CA ALA A 225 6.79 13.57 14.76
C ALA A 225 7.56 14.85 14.37
N GLU A 226 8.72 15.11 15.00
CA GLU A 226 9.56 16.26 14.66
C GLU A 226 10.17 16.17 13.27
N LYS A 227 10.61 14.99 12.84
CA LYS A 227 11.07 14.78 11.46
C LYS A 227 9.98 15.12 10.45
N LEU A 228 8.73 14.69 10.71
CA LEU A 228 7.60 14.99 9.84
C LEU A 228 7.29 16.50 9.82
N ARG A 229 7.33 17.16 10.97
CA ARG A 229 7.15 18.62 11.11
C ARG A 229 8.17 19.38 10.26
N ASN A 230 9.45 19.01 10.40
CA ASN A 230 10.54 19.65 9.65
C ASN A 230 10.39 19.43 8.13
N LEU A 231 9.98 18.23 7.70
CA LEU A 231 9.71 17.93 6.28
C LEU A 231 8.62 18.81 5.67
N PHE A 232 7.62 19.15 6.45
CA PHE A 232 6.52 20.02 6.02
C PHE A 232 6.77 21.50 6.28
N ASN A 233 7.93 21.88 6.83
CA ASN A 233 8.29 23.26 7.24
C ASN A 233 7.31 23.88 8.23
N PHE A 234 6.68 23.07 9.08
CA PHE A 234 5.83 23.54 10.16
C PHE A 234 6.69 23.97 11.34
N ASN A 235 7.07 25.25 11.41
CA ASN A 235 7.74 25.81 12.57
C ASN A 235 6.72 26.08 13.70
N LEU A 236 7.09 25.76 14.95
CA LEU A 236 6.27 26.02 16.14
C LEU A 236 6.09 27.50 16.48
N ASN A 237 6.63 28.41 15.67
CA ASN A 237 6.65 29.85 15.89
C ASN A 237 5.75 30.60 14.88
N ASN A 238 4.47 30.31 14.88
CA ASN A 238 3.43 31.21 14.37
C ASN A 238 2.17 31.08 15.24
#